data_2e38174258c0b1d018c98933adecfea9
#
_entry.id   2e38174258c0b1d018c98933adecfea9
#
_cell.length_a   1.000
_cell.length_b   1.000
_cell.length_c   1.000
_cell.angle_alpha   90.00
_cell.angle_beta   90.00
_cell.angle_gamma   90.00
#
_symmetry.space_group_name_H-M   'P 1'
#
loop_
_entity.id
_entity.type
_entity.pdbx_description
1 polymer ?
#
loop_
_entity_poly.entity_id
_entity_poly.type
_entity_poly.pdbx_seq_one_letter_code
_entity_poly.pdbx_strand_id
1 'polypeptide(L)'
;VTETRDRPEAAENENANQSENANQHEDEGTNVNVNGNTNEDEGTHMTIGTPPLAGKVALVAGGTRGGGRGIAVQLGAAGATVYVTGRSSAAGRSDLDRPETIEETAARVTEAGGLGIPVRTDHGDPADVRALTERIAAEQDGRLDILVNSVWGGDPLTDWEHPLWEQDLEQGLRLLRQAVETHVITSRYALPLMVARGSGLVVEVTDGNTARYRGSFFYDLAKSAVIRLAVAQAAELKPHGVTAVALTPGFLRSEAVLEHFGVTEATWRDGAAKDPDFAHSESPAYLGRAVAALAADPDVVAKSGRALATWDLYEEYGFTDTDGSRPDFAAHWAEHLVERYGPLGDPL
;
A
#
# COMPACT_ATOMS: atom_id res chain seq x y z
N VAL A 1 31.44 -12.14 28.45
CA VAL A 1 31.85 -13.47 27.97
C VAL A 1 31.61 -13.45 26.48
N THR A 2 32.74 -13.36 25.79
CA THR A 2 32.90 -13.32 24.34
C THR A 2 32.63 -14.70 23.75
N GLU A 3 31.78 -14.77 22.72
CA GLU A 3 31.82 -15.83 21.71
C GLU A 3 31.64 -15.24 20.34
N THR A 4 32.75 -15.24 19.63
CA THR A 4 32.87 -15.01 18.19
C THR A 4 32.24 -16.16 17.41
N ARG A 5 31.41 -15.87 16.43
CA ARG A 5 31.02 -16.84 15.39
C ARG A 5 31.47 -16.36 14.01
N ASP A 6 32.30 -17.23 13.47
CA ASP A 6 32.94 -17.17 12.16
C ASP A 6 31.95 -17.10 11.01
N ARG A 7 32.32 -16.29 10.02
CA ARG A 7 31.79 -16.36 8.64
C ARG A 7 32.50 -17.46 7.86
N PRO A 8 31.87 -18.20 6.98
CA PRO A 8 32.53 -18.87 5.89
C PRO A 8 32.52 -18.03 4.59
N GLU A 9 33.68 -18.09 3.96
CA GLU A 9 34.06 -17.48 2.70
C GLU A 9 33.30 -18.04 1.50
N ALA A 10 33.25 -17.19 0.46
CA ALA A 10 32.79 -17.49 -0.89
C ALA A 10 33.63 -18.58 -1.60
N ALA A 11 32.96 -19.42 -2.38
CA ALA A 11 33.58 -20.21 -3.40
C ALA A 11 32.98 -19.86 -4.76
N GLU A 12 33.86 -19.32 -5.61
CA GLU A 12 33.66 -19.16 -7.05
C GLU A 12 33.52 -20.52 -7.71
N ASN A 13 32.65 -20.64 -8.70
CA ASN A 13 32.85 -21.58 -9.77
C ASN A 13 32.23 -21.13 -11.08
N GLU A 14 33.10 -20.84 -12.03
CA GLU A 14 32.83 -20.73 -13.46
C GLU A 14 32.45 -22.10 -14.05
N ASN A 15 31.53 -22.15 -14.96
CA ASN A 15 31.79 -22.70 -16.27
C ASN A 15 30.68 -22.50 -17.30
N ALA A 16 31.16 -22.14 -18.47
CA ALA A 16 30.44 -21.97 -19.72
C ALA A 16 30.10 -23.33 -20.39
N ASN A 17 29.08 -23.44 -21.18
CA ASN A 17 29.20 -23.62 -22.65
C ASN A 17 27.90 -24.08 -23.33
N GLN A 18 27.54 -23.33 -24.37
CA GLN A 18 27.04 -23.72 -25.71
C GLN A 18 26.18 -24.99 -25.91
N SER A 19 25.06 -24.85 -26.59
CA SER A 19 24.96 -25.25 -28.01
C SER A 19 23.58 -24.97 -28.63
N GLU A 20 23.66 -24.44 -29.84
CA GLU A 20 22.61 -24.28 -30.86
C GLU A 20 21.89 -25.59 -31.18
N ASN A 21 20.62 -25.53 -31.60
CA ASN A 21 20.23 -26.10 -32.88
C ASN A 21 18.83 -25.64 -33.34
N ALA A 22 18.82 -25.14 -34.55
CA ALA A 22 17.63 -24.85 -35.36
C ALA A 22 17.05 -26.18 -35.92
N ASN A 23 15.75 -26.18 -36.12
CA ASN A 23 15.17 -26.86 -37.30
C ASN A 23 13.79 -26.31 -37.69
N GLN A 24 13.72 -25.89 -38.92
CA GLN A 24 12.54 -25.58 -39.70
C GLN A 24 11.82 -26.91 -40.08
N HIS A 25 10.51 -26.88 -40.21
CA HIS A 25 9.81 -27.58 -41.31
C HIS A 25 8.43 -26.98 -41.59
N GLU A 26 8.21 -26.88 -42.84
CA GLU A 26 7.17 -26.33 -43.69
C GLU A 26 5.81 -27.01 -43.54
N ASP A 27 4.79 -26.20 -43.75
CA ASP A 27 3.71 -26.16 -44.71
C ASP A 27 3.04 -27.50 -45.14
N GLU A 28 1.71 -27.54 -44.96
CA GLU A 28 0.80 -28.10 -45.94
C GLU A 28 -0.68 -27.66 -45.67
N GLY A 29 -1.22 -26.96 -46.62
CA GLY A 29 -2.61 -26.52 -46.63
C GLY A 29 -3.56 -27.62 -47.10
N THR A 30 -4.78 -27.56 -46.63
CA THR A 30 -5.94 -28.11 -47.39
C THR A 30 -7.20 -27.30 -47.15
N ASN A 31 -7.88 -27.15 -48.20
CA ASN A 31 -8.95 -26.25 -48.57
C ASN A 31 -10.37 -26.85 -48.29
N VAL A 32 -11.35 -25.96 -48.05
CA VAL A 32 -12.78 -26.02 -48.35
C VAL A 32 -13.72 -26.90 -47.48
N ASN A 33 -14.66 -26.26 -46.78
CA ASN A 33 -16.06 -26.28 -47.21
C ASN A 33 -16.91 -25.19 -46.53
N VAL A 34 -17.60 -24.42 -47.41
CA VAL A 34 -18.62 -23.43 -47.04
C VAL A 34 -19.94 -24.19 -46.84
N ASN A 35 -20.52 -24.10 -45.62
CA ASN A 35 -21.96 -24.24 -45.49
C ASN A 35 -22.47 -23.25 -44.46
N GLY A 36 -23.29 -22.33 -44.91
CA GLY A 36 -23.91 -21.31 -44.09
C GLY A 36 -24.87 -21.91 -43.06
N ASN A 37 -24.74 -21.41 -41.85
CA ASN A 37 -25.82 -21.45 -40.90
C ASN A 37 -25.81 -20.08 -40.19
N THR A 38 -26.80 -19.27 -40.52
CA THR A 38 -27.08 -18.00 -39.85
C THR A 38 -27.62 -18.34 -38.46
N ASN A 39 -26.75 -18.43 -37.47
CA ASN A 39 -27.15 -18.26 -36.08
C ASN A 39 -26.86 -16.80 -35.74
N GLU A 40 -27.94 -16.07 -35.53
CA GLU A 40 -27.89 -14.76 -34.86
C GLU A 40 -27.22 -14.97 -33.51
N ASP A 41 -25.93 -14.60 -33.46
CA ASP A 41 -25.15 -14.52 -32.21
C ASP A 41 -25.73 -13.32 -31.45
N GLU A 42 -26.65 -13.60 -30.52
CA GLU A 42 -27.01 -12.63 -29.50
C GLU A 42 -25.72 -12.34 -28.69
N GLY A 43 -24.97 -11.36 -29.22
CA GLY A 43 -23.83 -10.80 -28.52
C GLY A 43 -24.29 -10.35 -27.13
N THR A 44 -23.97 -11.13 -26.14
CA THR A 44 -24.09 -10.73 -24.73
C THR A 44 -23.24 -9.47 -24.58
N HIS A 45 -23.83 -8.31 -24.77
CA HIS A 45 -23.29 -7.05 -24.32
C HIS A 45 -23.10 -7.22 -22.79
N MET A 46 -21.90 -7.59 -22.38
CA MET A 46 -21.49 -7.37 -21.00
C MET A 46 -21.63 -5.87 -20.77
N THR A 47 -22.70 -5.46 -20.11
CA THR A 47 -22.79 -4.13 -19.54
C THR A 47 -21.63 -4.01 -18.56
N ILE A 48 -20.57 -3.33 -18.99
CA ILE A 48 -19.47 -2.96 -18.09
C ILE A 48 -20.12 -2.02 -17.06
N GLY A 49 -20.42 -2.56 -15.88
CA GLY A 49 -20.99 -1.78 -14.79
C GLY A 49 -20.08 -0.58 -14.50
N THR A 50 -20.67 0.53 -14.09
CA THR A 50 -19.91 1.71 -13.68
C THR A 50 -18.91 1.30 -12.59
N PRO A 51 -17.61 1.64 -12.70
CA PRO A 51 -16.63 1.32 -11.68
C PRO A 51 -17.08 1.83 -10.30
N PRO A 52 -16.85 1.07 -9.21
CA PRO A 52 -17.45 1.34 -7.90
C PRO A 52 -17.07 2.70 -7.31
N LEU A 53 -15.92 3.26 -7.68
CA LEU A 53 -15.45 4.56 -7.23
C LEU A 53 -15.50 5.64 -8.34
N ALA A 54 -16.27 5.41 -9.42
CA ALA A 54 -16.44 6.39 -10.48
C ALA A 54 -16.96 7.73 -9.90
N GLY A 55 -16.28 8.82 -10.25
CA GLY A 55 -16.59 10.16 -9.73
C GLY A 55 -16.22 10.38 -8.27
N LYS A 56 -15.52 9.49 -7.58
CA LYS A 56 -14.91 9.72 -6.26
C LYS A 56 -13.56 10.38 -6.41
N VAL A 57 -13.21 11.22 -5.44
CA VAL A 57 -11.94 11.95 -5.35
C VAL A 57 -11.16 11.42 -4.15
N ALA A 58 -9.94 10.97 -4.40
CA ALA A 58 -9.03 10.45 -3.40
C ALA A 58 -7.75 11.29 -3.30
N LEU A 59 -7.27 11.51 -2.08
CA LEU A 59 -5.93 12.00 -1.78
C LEU A 59 -5.12 10.87 -1.15
N VAL A 60 -3.99 10.49 -1.80
CA VAL A 60 -3.04 9.53 -1.25
C VAL A 60 -1.76 10.27 -0.87
N ALA A 61 -1.61 10.55 0.42
CA ALA A 61 -0.40 11.11 0.99
C ALA A 61 0.66 10.01 1.14
N GLY A 62 1.81 10.19 0.49
CA GLY A 62 2.86 9.16 0.42
C GLY A 62 2.63 8.14 -0.70
N GLY A 63 2.01 8.55 -1.81
CA GLY A 63 1.70 7.69 -2.97
C GLY A 63 2.86 7.37 -3.91
N THR A 64 4.10 7.71 -3.57
CA THR A 64 5.26 7.56 -4.46
C THR A 64 5.63 6.10 -4.73
N ARG A 65 5.58 5.23 -3.73
CA ARG A 65 6.04 3.83 -3.73
C ARG A 65 5.31 2.98 -2.71
N GLY A 66 5.61 1.68 -2.67
CA GLY A 66 5.14 0.71 -1.67
C GLY A 66 3.63 0.70 -1.52
N GLY A 67 3.16 0.63 -0.27
CA GLY A 67 1.73 0.57 0.04
C GLY A 67 0.94 1.74 -0.53
N GLY A 68 1.46 2.98 -0.42
CA GLY A 68 0.78 4.16 -0.96
C GLY A 68 0.62 4.13 -2.48
N ARG A 69 1.63 3.65 -3.23
CA ARG A 69 1.53 3.41 -4.68
C ARG A 69 0.45 2.37 -4.99
N GLY A 70 0.50 1.22 -4.29
CA GLY A 70 -0.48 0.16 -4.48
C GLY A 70 -1.91 0.65 -4.23
N ILE A 71 -2.13 1.40 -3.16
CA ILE A 71 -3.42 2.00 -2.84
C ILE A 71 -3.87 2.97 -3.94
N ALA A 72 -3.00 3.89 -4.37
CA ALA A 72 -3.34 4.85 -5.43
C ALA A 72 -3.78 4.15 -6.72
N VAL A 73 -3.03 3.14 -7.17
CA VAL A 73 -3.33 2.38 -8.39
C VAL A 73 -4.65 1.62 -8.28
N GLN A 74 -4.93 0.98 -7.14
CA GLN A 74 -6.17 0.22 -6.97
C GLN A 74 -7.42 1.12 -6.82
N LEU A 75 -7.29 2.30 -6.21
CA LEU A 75 -8.34 3.31 -6.24
C LEU A 75 -8.62 3.78 -7.67
N GLY A 76 -7.58 3.95 -8.50
CA GLY A 76 -7.71 4.25 -9.91
C GLY A 76 -8.39 3.13 -10.68
N ALA A 77 -8.00 1.88 -10.45
CA ALA A 77 -8.64 0.70 -11.07
C ALA A 77 -10.14 0.60 -10.71
N ALA A 78 -10.53 1.12 -9.55
CA ALA A 78 -11.92 1.26 -9.13
C ALA A 78 -12.62 2.50 -9.71
N GLY A 79 -11.95 3.33 -10.53
CA GLY A 79 -12.52 4.47 -11.26
C GLY A 79 -12.39 5.84 -10.58
N ALA A 80 -11.61 5.95 -9.50
CA ALA A 80 -11.44 7.21 -8.79
C ALA A 80 -10.50 8.21 -9.50
N THR A 81 -10.70 9.50 -9.23
CA THR A 81 -9.68 10.53 -9.41
C THR A 81 -8.76 10.52 -8.20
N VAL A 82 -7.46 10.34 -8.42
CA VAL A 82 -6.49 10.14 -7.34
C VAL A 82 -5.40 11.20 -7.39
N TYR A 83 -5.33 12.05 -6.38
CA TYR A 83 -4.19 12.93 -6.13
C TYR A 83 -3.07 12.12 -5.49
N VAL A 84 -2.01 11.88 -6.25
CA VAL A 84 -0.82 11.12 -5.83
C VAL A 84 0.23 12.11 -5.33
N THR A 85 0.53 12.06 -4.03
CA THR A 85 1.39 13.09 -3.42
C THR A 85 2.59 12.50 -2.71
N GLY A 86 3.65 13.28 -2.64
CA GLY A 86 4.92 12.93 -2.02
C GLY A 86 6.04 13.87 -2.46
N ARG A 87 7.23 13.71 -1.88
CA ARG A 87 8.38 14.58 -2.13
C ARG A 87 9.18 14.21 -3.38
N SER A 88 9.19 12.92 -3.77
CA SER A 88 9.94 12.44 -4.94
C SER A 88 9.12 12.63 -6.21
N SER A 89 9.63 13.43 -7.12
CA SER A 89 9.02 13.79 -8.39
C SER A 89 10.04 13.69 -9.54
N ALA A 90 9.60 13.82 -10.77
CA ALA A 90 10.47 13.91 -11.94
C ALA A 90 11.46 15.11 -11.88
N ALA A 91 11.11 16.17 -11.13
CA ALA A 91 11.96 17.34 -10.93
C ALA A 91 13.03 17.15 -9.83
N GLY A 92 12.89 16.16 -8.95
CA GLY A 92 13.86 15.90 -7.90
C GLY A 92 13.41 14.78 -6.94
N ARG A 93 14.40 14.06 -6.42
CA ARG A 93 14.20 13.00 -5.46
C ARG A 93 14.12 13.53 -4.03
N SER A 94 13.50 12.77 -3.14
CA SER A 94 13.56 13.00 -1.69
C SER A 94 14.92 12.57 -1.13
N ASP A 95 15.13 12.81 0.16
CA ASP A 95 16.29 12.38 0.94
C ASP A 95 16.53 10.85 0.97
N LEU A 96 15.54 10.05 0.58
CA LEU A 96 15.70 8.60 0.40
C LEU A 96 16.42 8.22 -0.91
N ASP A 97 16.62 9.17 -1.83
CA ASP A 97 17.28 9.03 -3.15
C ASP A 97 16.81 7.82 -4.00
N ARG A 98 15.57 7.40 -3.84
CA ARG A 98 14.99 6.31 -4.62
C ARG A 98 14.43 6.80 -5.96
N PRO A 99 14.41 5.92 -7.01
CA PRO A 99 14.02 6.32 -8.36
C PRO A 99 12.52 6.57 -8.55
N GLU A 100 11.66 5.98 -7.70
CA GLU A 100 10.22 6.04 -7.86
C GLU A 100 9.69 7.48 -7.70
N THR A 101 8.73 7.88 -8.56
CA THR A 101 8.14 9.22 -8.58
C THR A 101 6.63 9.21 -8.45
N ILE A 102 6.06 10.36 -8.05
CA ILE A 102 4.61 10.54 -8.01
C ILE A 102 4.00 10.54 -9.43
N GLU A 103 4.74 11.02 -10.43
CA GLU A 103 4.30 11.04 -11.84
C GLU A 103 4.16 9.63 -12.39
N GLU A 104 5.13 8.75 -12.09
CA GLU A 104 5.05 7.34 -12.47
C GLU A 104 3.83 6.66 -11.84
N THR A 105 3.58 6.90 -10.56
CA THR A 105 2.39 6.35 -9.89
C THR A 105 1.10 6.91 -10.48
N ALA A 106 1.03 8.22 -10.76
CA ALA A 106 -0.15 8.83 -11.39
C ALA A 106 -0.42 8.29 -12.79
N ALA A 107 0.62 8.01 -13.58
CA ALA A 107 0.49 7.35 -14.87
C ALA A 107 -0.14 5.95 -14.71
N ARG A 108 0.36 5.15 -13.76
CA ARG A 108 -0.19 3.81 -13.45
C ARG A 108 -1.66 3.86 -12.98
N VAL A 109 -2.05 4.89 -12.21
CA VAL A 109 -3.45 5.13 -11.82
C VAL A 109 -4.31 5.33 -13.06
N THR A 110 -3.82 6.12 -14.03
CA THR A 110 -4.55 6.40 -15.28
C THR A 110 -4.62 5.16 -16.17
N GLU A 111 -3.54 4.42 -16.31
CA GLU A 111 -3.49 3.14 -17.03
C GLU A 111 -4.45 2.11 -16.44
N ALA A 112 -4.66 2.14 -15.11
CA ALA A 112 -5.58 1.25 -14.42
C ALA A 112 -7.07 1.63 -14.61
N GLY A 113 -7.39 2.79 -15.20
CA GLY A 113 -8.77 3.20 -15.52
C GLY A 113 -9.32 4.38 -14.71
N GLY A 114 -8.53 4.96 -13.80
CA GLY A 114 -8.85 6.18 -13.06
C GLY A 114 -8.29 7.45 -13.70
N LEU A 115 -8.17 8.50 -12.88
CA LEU A 115 -7.45 9.72 -13.22
C LEU A 115 -6.38 10.01 -12.18
N GLY A 116 -5.09 9.80 -12.51
CA GLY A 116 -3.97 10.09 -11.63
C GLY A 116 -3.49 11.53 -11.78
N ILE A 117 -3.41 12.27 -10.69
CA ILE A 117 -2.95 13.66 -10.63
C ILE A 117 -1.74 13.73 -9.69
N PRO A 118 -0.51 13.87 -10.22
CA PRO A 118 0.67 14.00 -9.38
C PRO A 118 0.77 15.42 -8.82
N VAL A 119 0.99 15.54 -7.51
CA VAL A 119 1.24 16.84 -6.86
C VAL A 119 2.41 16.68 -5.89
N ARG A 120 3.54 17.32 -6.21
CA ARG A 120 4.66 17.32 -5.27
C ARG A 120 4.26 18.04 -4.00
N THR A 121 4.38 17.36 -2.87
CA THR A 121 3.98 17.89 -1.56
C THR A 121 4.92 17.36 -0.50
N ASP A 122 5.44 18.21 0.35
CA ASP A 122 6.02 17.83 1.61
C ASP A 122 4.94 17.85 2.70
N HIS A 123 4.51 16.67 3.13
CA HIS A 123 3.48 16.54 4.16
C HIS A 123 3.94 16.98 5.55
N GLY A 124 5.24 17.21 5.74
CA GLY A 124 5.81 17.85 6.93
C GLY A 124 5.73 19.38 6.91
N ASP A 125 5.42 19.99 5.76
CA ASP A 125 5.22 21.44 5.63
C ASP A 125 3.72 21.80 5.59
N PRO A 126 3.18 22.47 6.63
CA PRO A 126 1.79 22.90 6.63
C PRO A 126 1.39 23.81 5.47
N ALA A 127 2.33 24.57 4.89
CA ALA A 127 2.04 25.46 3.77
C ALA A 127 1.84 24.67 2.46
N ASP A 128 2.69 23.65 2.22
CA ASP A 128 2.55 22.74 1.08
C ASP A 128 1.22 21.98 1.15
N VAL A 129 0.88 21.43 2.32
CA VAL A 129 -0.38 20.69 2.49
C VAL A 129 -1.61 21.58 2.35
N ARG A 130 -1.55 22.81 2.84
CA ARG A 130 -2.63 23.79 2.62
C ARG A 130 -2.82 24.07 1.13
N ALA A 131 -1.75 24.37 0.42
CA ALA A 131 -1.82 24.63 -1.02
C ALA A 131 -2.37 23.43 -1.80
N LEU A 132 -1.99 22.19 -1.42
CA LEU A 132 -2.56 20.97 -1.98
C LEU A 132 -4.07 20.89 -1.78
N THR A 133 -4.56 21.10 -0.56
CA THR A 133 -5.99 20.98 -0.25
C THR A 133 -6.82 22.10 -0.87
N GLU A 134 -6.29 23.32 -0.96
CA GLU A 134 -6.89 24.44 -1.69
C GLU A 134 -7.00 24.13 -3.20
N ARG A 135 -5.95 23.51 -3.78
CA ARG A 135 -5.96 23.04 -5.17
C ARG A 135 -7.04 21.97 -5.40
N ILE A 136 -7.11 20.94 -4.53
CA ILE A 136 -8.15 19.90 -4.60
C ILE A 136 -9.53 20.53 -4.54
N ALA A 137 -9.76 21.45 -3.59
CA ALA A 137 -11.03 22.14 -3.45
C ALA A 137 -11.43 22.92 -4.71
N ALA A 138 -10.49 23.62 -5.35
CA ALA A 138 -10.73 24.38 -6.56
C ALA A 138 -10.98 23.48 -7.80
N GLU A 139 -10.22 22.38 -7.95
CA GLU A 139 -10.32 21.48 -9.10
C GLU A 139 -11.49 20.51 -9.00
N GLN A 140 -12.02 20.24 -7.78
CA GLN A 140 -13.03 19.21 -7.50
C GLN A 140 -14.30 19.76 -6.82
N ASP A 141 -14.58 21.04 -6.95
CA ASP A 141 -15.77 21.71 -6.35
C ASP A 141 -15.90 21.42 -4.84
N GLY A 142 -14.79 21.49 -4.10
CA GLY A 142 -14.73 21.20 -2.67
C GLY A 142 -14.84 19.72 -2.31
N ARG A 143 -14.74 18.81 -3.27
CA ARG A 143 -14.92 17.37 -3.07
C ARG A 143 -13.61 16.68 -2.68
N LEU A 144 -13.69 15.94 -1.59
CA LEU A 144 -12.72 14.90 -1.21
C LEU A 144 -13.50 13.76 -0.54
N ASP A 145 -13.50 12.58 -1.15
CA ASP A 145 -14.23 11.41 -0.66
C ASP A 145 -13.35 10.46 0.15
N ILE A 146 -12.06 10.37 -0.20
CA ILE A 146 -11.14 9.40 0.40
C ILE A 146 -9.82 10.12 0.73
N LEU A 147 -9.39 10.03 1.98
CA LEU A 147 -8.05 10.44 2.43
C LEU A 147 -7.28 9.18 2.87
N VAL A 148 -6.12 8.97 2.28
CA VAL A 148 -5.18 7.92 2.71
C VAL A 148 -3.91 8.56 3.21
N ASN A 149 -3.61 8.43 4.49
CA ASN A 149 -2.35 8.80 5.09
C ASN A 149 -1.42 7.58 5.09
N SER A 150 -0.43 7.59 4.20
CA SER A 150 0.56 6.52 4.01
C SER A 150 1.99 7.04 3.93
N VAL A 151 2.22 8.26 4.46
CA VAL A 151 3.57 8.81 4.53
C VAL A 151 4.39 7.99 5.52
N TRP A 152 5.50 7.44 5.03
CA TRP A 152 6.52 6.74 5.79
C TRP A 152 7.90 7.27 5.40
N GLY A 153 8.93 6.50 5.47
CA GLY A 153 10.33 6.86 5.20
C GLY A 153 11.17 6.65 6.43
N GLY A 154 10.62 5.89 7.37
CA GLY A 154 11.26 5.53 8.62
C GLY A 154 12.24 4.36 8.53
N ASP A 155 12.26 3.59 7.42
CA ASP A 155 13.09 2.40 7.33
C ASP A 155 14.58 2.68 7.64
N PRO A 156 15.25 3.69 7.05
CA PRO A 156 16.62 4.00 7.38
C PRO A 156 16.80 4.68 8.75
N LEU A 157 15.70 5.06 9.42
CA LEU A 157 15.68 5.69 10.73
C LEU A 157 15.33 4.72 11.86
N THR A 158 14.99 3.47 11.51
CA THR A 158 14.57 2.47 12.50
C THR A 158 15.78 1.70 13.02
N ASP A 159 15.98 1.73 14.30
CA ASP A 159 16.99 0.95 15.01
C ASP A 159 16.33 -0.31 15.61
N TRP A 160 16.69 -1.48 15.09
CA TRP A 160 16.17 -2.78 15.51
C TRP A 160 17.06 -3.49 16.54
N GLU A 161 18.26 -2.93 16.82
CA GLU A 161 19.30 -3.63 17.58
C GLU A 161 19.39 -3.15 19.02
N HIS A 162 19.09 -1.85 19.27
CA HIS A 162 19.34 -1.23 20.55
C HIS A 162 18.05 -0.91 21.32
N PRO A 163 18.08 -1.01 22.66
CA PRO A 163 16.99 -0.52 23.51
C PRO A 163 16.92 1.00 23.49
N LEU A 164 15.76 1.58 23.88
CA LEU A 164 15.50 3.02 23.85
C LEU A 164 16.65 3.90 24.34
N TRP A 165 17.25 3.53 25.44
CA TRP A 165 18.31 4.35 26.11
C TRP A 165 19.66 4.34 25.40
N GLU A 166 19.81 3.53 24.34
CA GLU A 166 21.00 3.43 23.48
C GLU A 166 20.72 3.88 22.05
N GLN A 167 19.42 4.06 21.67
CA GLN A 167 19.04 4.54 20.34
C GLN A 167 19.41 6.02 20.15
N ASP A 168 19.71 6.41 18.90
CA ASP A 168 19.90 7.81 18.54
C ASP A 168 18.58 8.59 18.68
N LEU A 169 18.56 9.51 19.67
CA LEU A 169 17.37 10.29 19.98
C LEU A 169 16.93 11.19 18.80
N GLU A 170 17.87 11.82 18.10
CA GLU A 170 17.56 12.73 17.00
C GLU A 170 16.93 11.95 15.81
N GLN A 171 17.50 10.79 15.50
CA GLN A 171 16.99 9.88 14.48
C GLN A 171 15.59 9.38 14.84
N GLY A 172 15.39 8.96 16.09
CA GLY A 172 14.07 8.52 16.57
C GLY A 172 13.01 9.64 16.52
N LEU A 173 13.35 10.85 16.96
CA LEU A 173 12.46 12.01 16.87
C LEU A 173 12.17 12.41 15.42
N ARG A 174 13.17 12.29 14.53
CA ARG A 174 12.96 12.49 13.08
C ARG A 174 11.97 11.48 12.52
N LEU A 175 12.06 10.20 12.91
CA LEU A 175 11.10 9.16 12.52
C LEU A 175 9.68 9.54 12.96
N LEU A 176 9.48 9.95 14.22
CA LEU A 176 8.15 10.36 14.70
C LEU A 176 7.60 11.56 13.93
N ARG A 177 8.41 12.59 13.67
CA ARG A 177 7.98 13.73 12.84
C ARG A 177 7.53 13.26 11.47
N GLN A 178 8.32 12.40 10.83
CA GLN A 178 8.04 11.93 9.47
C GLN A 178 6.82 11.01 9.40
N ALA A 179 6.59 10.16 10.38
CA ALA A 179 5.55 9.13 10.35
C ALA A 179 4.24 9.56 11.03
N VAL A 180 4.26 10.53 11.95
CA VAL A 180 3.07 10.92 12.74
C VAL A 180 2.65 12.35 12.44
N GLU A 181 3.57 13.33 12.53
CA GLU A 181 3.21 14.73 12.30
C GLU A 181 2.67 14.96 10.87
N THR A 182 3.21 14.26 9.87
CA THR A 182 2.73 14.35 8.48
C THR A 182 1.28 13.92 8.34
N HIS A 183 0.83 12.87 9.06
CA HIS A 183 -0.56 12.42 9.07
C HIS A 183 -1.46 13.45 9.75
N VAL A 184 -1.01 14.03 10.87
CA VAL A 184 -1.73 15.09 11.60
C VAL A 184 -1.90 16.34 10.72
N ILE A 185 -0.81 16.81 10.08
CA ILE A 185 -0.81 17.99 9.23
C ILE A 185 -1.75 17.77 8.03
N THR A 186 -1.63 16.62 7.36
CA THR A 186 -2.45 16.29 6.20
C THR A 186 -3.94 16.26 6.58
N SER A 187 -4.28 15.55 7.66
CA SER A 187 -5.65 15.46 8.15
C SER A 187 -6.19 16.84 8.54
N ARG A 188 -5.40 17.69 9.21
CA ARG A 188 -5.83 19.03 9.62
C ARG A 188 -6.37 19.88 8.45
N TYR A 189 -5.76 19.75 7.27
CA TYR A 189 -6.16 20.54 6.10
C TYR A 189 -7.14 19.81 5.17
N ALA A 190 -7.11 18.48 5.11
CA ALA A 190 -8.00 17.70 4.24
C ALA A 190 -9.40 17.47 4.84
N LEU A 191 -9.50 17.21 6.14
CA LEU A 191 -10.77 16.89 6.81
C LEU A 191 -11.86 17.95 6.68
N PRO A 192 -11.58 19.26 6.66
CA PRO A 192 -12.63 20.28 6.43
C PRO A 192 -13.44 20.06 5.15
N LEU A 193 -12.84 19.52 4.08
CA LEU A 193 -13.55 19.22 2.83
C LEU A 193 -14.55 18.07 3.03
N MET A 194 -14.17 17.03 3.77
CA MET A 194 -15.02 15.89 4.09
C MET A 194 -16.15 16.27 5.05
N VAL A 195 -15.83 17.05 6.10
CA VAL A 195 -16.80 17.56 7.08
C VAL A 195 -17.85 18.43 6.40
N ALA A 196 -17.45 19.32 5.50
CA ALA A 196 -18.38 20.17 4.75
C ALA A 196 -19.34 19.35 3.87
N ARG A 197 -18.90 18.19 3.38
CA ARG A 197 -19.74 17.26 2.60
C ARG A 197 -20.63 16.36 3.45
N GLY A 198 -20.29 16.14 4.71
CA GLY A 198 -20.99 15.19 5.57
C GLY A 198 -20.74 13.73 5.21
N SER A 199 -19.62 13.42 4.55
CA SER A 199 -19.25 12.05 4.15
C SER A 199 -17.78 11.97 3.79
N GLY A 200 -17.18 10.79 3.97
CA GLY A 200 -15.80 10.49 3.58
C GLY A 200 -15.22 9.30 4.31
N LEU A 201 -14.11 8.79 3.79
CA LEU A 201 -13.31 7.72 4.40
C LEU A 201 -11.88 8.20 4.60
N VAL A 202 -11.39 8.12 5.84
CA VAL A 202 -9.99 8.32 6.21
C VAL A 202 -9.37 6.96 6.50
N VAL A 203 -8.23 6.67 5.86
CA VAL A 203 -7.44 5.45 6.10
C VAL A 203 -6.05 5.85 6.58
N GLU A 204 -5.74 5.53 7.82
CA GLU A 204 -4.43 5.67 8.44
C GLU A 204 -3.63 4.38 8.26
N VAL A 205 -2.64 4.38 7.35
CA VAL A 205 -1.83 3.17 7.07
C VAL A 205 -0.78 2.99 8.15
N THR A 206 -0.81 1.82 8.79
CA THR A 206 0.05 1.49 9.93
C THR A 206 0.75 0.14 9.75
N ASP A 207 1.33 -0.40 10.81
CA ASP A 207 1.82 -1.77 10.92
C ASP A 207 1.30 -2.41 12.21
N GLY A 208 0.65 -3.56 12.05
CA GLY A 208 -0.05 -4.27 13.12
C GLY A 208 -1.33 -3.57 13.59
N ASN A 209 -2.27 -4.37 14.08
CA ASN A 209 -3.58 -3.94 14.58
C ASN A 209 -3.80 -4.27 16.07
N THR A 210 -2.75 -4.67 16.78
CA THR A 210 -2.80 -5.09 18.19
C THR A 210 -1.87 -4.23 19.06
N ALA A 211 -1.96 -4.39 20.38
CA ALA A 211 -1.08 -3.71 21.35
C ALA A 211 0.32 -4.36 21.49
N ARG A 212 0.63 -5.37 20.66
CA ARG A 212 1.92 -6.05 20.71
C ARG A 212 3.07 -5.11 20.36
N TYR A 213 4.15 -5.14 21.15
CA TYR A 213 5.38 -4.39 20.86
C TYR A 213 6.08 -4.91 19.60
N ARG A 214 6.46 -4.01 18.68
CA ARG A 214 6.98 -4.30 17.34
C ARG A 214 8.51 -4.36 17.24
N GLY A 215 9.22 -4.47 18.37
CA GLY A 215 10.65 -4.73 18.39
C GLY A 215 11.57 -3.51 18.36
N SER A 216 11.10 -2.33 17.98
CA SER A 216 11.86 -1.07 18.02
C SER A 216 11.01 0.04 18.64
N PHE A 217 11.57 0.80 19.57
CA PHE A 217 10.79 1.76 20.38
C PHE A 217 10.13 2.85 19.53
N PHE A 218 10.92 3.58 18.75
CA PHE A 218 10.37 4.69 17.94
C PHE A 218 9.47 4.22 16.81
N TYR A 219 9.79 3.06 16.23
CA TYR A 219 8.94 2.42 15.24
C TYR A 219 7.57 2.05 15.84
N ASP A 220 7.56 1.33 16.95
CA ASP A 220 6.34 0.91 17.62
C ASP A 220 5.50 2.11 18.08
N LEU A 221 6.16 3.13 18.65
CA LEU A 221 5.48 4.36 19.07
C LEU A 221 4.82 5.07 17.86
N ALA A 222 5.51 5.16 16.71
CA ALA A 222 4.96 5.75 15.51
C ALA A 222 3.75 4.98 15.00
N LYS A 223 3.85 3.66 14.89
CA LYS A 223 2.77 2.80 14.36
C LYS A 223 1.56 2.77 15.31
N SER A 224 1.80 2.74 16.62
CA SER A 224 0.74 2.84 17.63
C SER A 224 0.07 4.23 17.64
N ALA A 225 0.83 5.31 17.44
CA ALA A 225 0.28 6.66 17.33
C ALA A 225 -0.65 6.79 16.12
N VAL A 226 -0.32 6.17 14.99
CA VAL A 226 -1.18 6.18 13.78
C VAL A 226 -2.50 5.44 14.03
N ILE A 227 -2.48 4.30 14.74
CA ILE A 227 -3.72 3.63 15.18
C ILE A 227 -4.54 4.57 16.08
N ARG A 228 -3.88 5.24 17.02
CA ARG A 228 -4.57 6.17 17.93
C ARG A 228 -5.15 7.38 17.21
N LEU A 229 -4.49 7.86 16.14
CA LEU A 229 -5.04 8.91 15.27
C LEU A 229 -6.37 8.48 14.66
N ALA A 230 -6.45 7.29 14.09
CA ALA A 230 -7.71 6.77 13.51
C ALA A 230 -8.85 6.73 14.54
N VAL A 231 -8.56 6.27 15.77
CA VAL A 231 -9.55 6.24 16.88
C VAL A 231 -10.01 7.65 17.24
N ALA A 232 -9.08 8.60 17.35
CA ALA A 232 -9.42 9.99 17.71
C ALA A 232 -10.23 10.68 16.59
N GLN A 233 -9.77 10.53 15.35
CA GLN A 233 -10.48 11.03 14.17
C GLN A 233 -11.88 10.45 14.06
N ALA A 234 -12.06 9.14 14.27
CA ALA A 234 -13.36 8.49 14.25
C ALA A 234 -14.33 9.10 15.28
N ALA A 235 -13.84 9.37 16.50
CA ALA A 235 -14.66 9.99 17.56
C ALA A 235 -15.10 11.42 17.19
N GLU A 236 -14.19 12.23 16.66
CA GLU A 236 -14.47 13.62 16.29
C GLU A 236 -15.29 13.73 15.01
N LEU A 237 -15.08 12.83 14.05
CA LEU A 237 -15.73 12.85 12.73
C LEU A 237 -17.11 12.18 12.71
N LYS A 238 -17.44 11.38 13.70
CA LYS A 238 -18.74 10.69 13.79
C LYS A 238 -19.96 11.61 13.61
N PRO A 239 -20.04 12.81 14.23
CA PRO A 239 -21.17 13.72 14.04
C PRO A 239 -21.29 14.28 12.61
N HIS A 240 -20.22 14.13 11.82
CA HIS A 240 -20.09 14.67 10.48
C HIS A 240 -20.22 13.61 9.38
N GLY A 241 -20.58 12.36 9.74
CA GLY A 241 -20.77 11.28 8.76
C GLY A 241 -19.49 10.83 8.04
N VAL A 242 -18.32 11.11 8.61
CA VAL A 242 -17.01 10.73 8.07
C VAL A 242 -16.45 9.56 8.88
N THR A 243 -16.00 8.53 8.18
CA THR A 243 -15.40 7.32 8.76
C THR A 243 -13.90 7.46 8.83
N ALA A 244 -13.27 7.00 9.91
CA ALA A 244 -11.82 6.89 10.00
C ALA A 244 -11.44 5.50 10.53
N VAL A 245 -10.46 4.85 9.88
CA VAL A 245 -9.93 3.54 10.25
C VAL A 245 -8.41 3.54 10.17
N ALA A 246 -7.75 2.72 10.99
CA ALA A 246 -6.37 2.32 10.75
C ALA A 246 -6.37 1.03 9.92
N LEU A 247 -5.38 0.87 9.03
CA LEU A 247 -5.24 -0.32 8.20
C LEU A 247 -3.78 -0.78 8.17
N THR A 248 -3.57 -2.06 8.48
CA THR A 248 -2.26 -2.70 8.37
C THR A 248 -2.23 -3.74 7.25
N PRO A 249 -1.16 -3.77 6.43
CA PRO A 249 -0.81 -4.95 5.66
C PRO A 249 -0.23 -6.04 6.57
N GLY A 250 -0.05 -7.23 6.00
CA GLY A 250 0.87 -8.24 6.52
C GLY A 250 2.33 -7.92 6.16
N PHE A 251 3.10 -8.93 5.79
CA PHE A 251 4.47 -8.72 5.31
C PHE A 251 4.44 -8.08 3.90
N LEU A 252 4.50 -6.76 3.84
CA LEU A 252 4.37 -6.01 2.60
C LEU A 252 5.67 -6.07 1.77
N ARG A 253 5.64 -6.67 0.59
CA ARG A 253 6.77 -6.68 -0.35
C ARG A 253 6.82 -5.41 -1.21
N SER A 254 7.19 -4.30 -0.56
CA SER A 254 7.46 -3.05 -1.24
C SER A 254 8.72 -3.13 -2.13
N GLU A 255 8.97 -2.11 -2.97
CA GLU A 255 10.16 -2.05 -3.82
C GLU A 255 11.45 -2.17 -3.01
N ALA A 256 11.52 -1.55 -1.83
CA ALA A 256 12.68 -1.65 -0.94
C ALA A 256 12.84 -3.05 -0.34
N VAL A 257 11.74 -3.73 0.00
CA VAL A 257 11.76 -5.09 0.50
C VAL A 257 12.18 -6.08 -0.59
N LEU A 258 11.64 -5.96 -1.80
CA LEU A 258 12.06 -6.77 -2.95
C LEU A 258 13.57 -6.61 -3.23
N GLU A 259 14.07 -5.38 -3.19
CA GLU A 259 15.49 -5.07 -3.37
C GLU A 259 16.35 -5.71 -2.25
N HIS A 260 15.91 -5.61 -0.99
CA HIS A 260 16.58 -6.24 0.15
C HIS A 260 16.71 -7.77 -0.04
N PHE A 261 15.66 -8.41 -0.56
CA PHE A 261 15.68 -9.84 -0.86
C PHE A 261 16.42 -10.17 -2.17
N GLY A 262 16.74 -9.17 -3.02
CA GLY A 262 17.39 -9.34 -4.32
C GLY A 262 16.49 -9.99 -5.36
N VAL A 263 15.19 -9.76 -5.26
CA VAL A 263 14.15 -10.30 -6.14
C VAL A 263 13.33 -9.18 -6.79
N THR A 264 12.50 -9.55 -7.75
CA THR A 264 11.50 -8.67 -8.38
C THR A 264 10.10 -9.18 -8.05
N GLU A 265 9.05 -8.39 -8.36
CA GLU A 265 7.66 -8.88 -8.19
C GLU A 265 7.38 -10.15 -9.02
N ALA A 266 8.07 -10.36 -10.15
CA ALA A 266 7.94 -11.57 -10.96
C ALA A 266 8.63 -12.80 -10.32
N THR A 267 9.66 -12.59 -9.52
CA THR A 267 10.48 -13.65 -8.90
C THR A 267 10.43 -13.64 -7.37
N TRP A 268 9.46 -12.95 -6.79
CA TRP A 268 9.42 -12.69 -5.34
C TRP A 268 9.47 -13.96 -4.48
N ARG A 269 8.92 -15.07 -4.98
CA ARG A 269 8.92 -16.35 -4.25
C ARG A 269 10.33 -16.91 -3.98
N ASP A 270 11.32 -16.52 -4.79
CA ASP A 270 12.72 -16.92 -4.58
C ASP A 270 13.30 -16.30 -3.30
N GLY A 271 12.71 -15.19 -2.82
CA GLY A 271 13.10 -14.56 -1.56
C GLY A 271 12.88 -15.44 -0.33
N ALA A 272 11.96 -16.42 -0.40
CA ALA A 272 11.73 -17.38 0.68
C ALA A 272 12.97 -18.25 1.00
N ALA A 273 13.95 -18.32 0.10
CA ALA A 273 15.22 -18.96 0.37
C ALA A 273 16.08 -18.22 1.41
N LYS A 274 15.88 -16.89 1.56
CA LYS A 274 16.55 -16.07 2.57
C LYS A 274 15.76 -15.99 3.89
N ASP A 275 14.45 -15.87 3.78
CA ASP A 275 13.52 -15.82 4.90
C ASP A 275 12.23 -16.55 4.51
N PRO A 276 11.94 -17.71 5.13
CA PRO A 276 10.72 -18.46 4.85
C PRO A 276 9.43 -17.66 5.05
N ASP A 277 9.42 -16.69 5.99
CA ASP A 277 8.24 -15.87 6.28
C ASP A 277 7.87 -14.97 5.10
N PHE A 278 8.84 -14.66 4.21
CA PHE A 278 8.61 -13.90 2.99
C PHE A 278 7.66 -14.59 2.00
N ALA A 279 7.54 -15.92 2.06
CA ALA A 279 6.57 -16.66 1.25
C ALA A 279 5.10 -16.28 1.54
N HIS A 280 4.83 -15.66 2.69
CA HIS A 280 3.53 -15.19 3.13
C HIS A 280 3.34 -13.68 2.95
N SER A 281 4.25 -13.03 2.20
CA SER A 281 4.18 -11.61 1.92
C SER A 281 3.04 -11.27 0.95
N GLU A 282 2.54 -10.04 1.07
CA GLU A 282 1.52 -9.48 0.20
C GLU A 282 2.08 -8.36 -0.69
N SER A 283 1.50 -8.19 -1.89
CA SER A 283 1.85 -7.09 -2.77
C SER A 283 1.25 -5.76 -2.30
N PRO A 284 1.81 -4.61 -2.70
CA PRO A 284 1.16 -3.32 -2.51
C PRO A 284 -0.25 -3.23 -3.10
N ALA A 285 -0.55 -4.02 -4.15
CA ALA A 285 -1.87 -4.08 -4.74
C ALA A 285 -2.91 -4.75 -3.82
N TYR A 286 -2.50 -5.73 -3.01
CA TYR A 286 -3.41 -6.37 -2.05
C TYR A 286 -3.91 -5.38 -1.00
N LEU A 287 -2.99 -4.61 -0.38
CA LEU A 287 -3.34 -3.50 0.50
C LEU A 287 -4.24 -2.47 -0.22
N GLY A 288 -3.93 -2.16 -1.48
CA GLY A 288 -4.72 -1.23 -2.29
C GLY A 288 -6.15 -1.73 -2.54
N ARG A 289 -6.33 -3.04 -2.79
CA ARG A 289 -7.65 -3.66 -2.95
C ARG A 289 -8.47 -3.60 -1.67
N ALA A 290 -7.85 -3.77 -0.52
CA ALA A 290 -8.50 -3.59 0.78
C ALA A 290 -9.03 -2.14 0.94
N VAL A 291 -8.22 -1.12 0.60
CA VAL A 291 -8.67 0.28 0.66
C VAL A 291 -9.78 0.56 -0.35
N ALA A 292 -9.68 0.05 -1.57
CA ALA A 292 -10.72 0.23 -2.58
C ALA A 292 -12.05 -0.42 -2.18
N ALA A 293 -11.99 -1.62 -1.55
CA ALA A 293 -13.16 -2.30 -1.01
C ALA A 293 -13.83 -1.51 0.12
N LEU A 294 -13.04 -1.02 1.10
CA LEU A 294 -13.54 -0.13 2.17
C LEU A 294 -14.18 1.15 1.61
N ALA A 295 -13.59 1.74 0.56
CA ALA A 295 -14.10 2.96 -0.05
C ALA A 295 -15.40 2.73 -0.85
N ALA A 296 -15.64 1.51 -1.32
CA ALA A 296 -16.84 1.10 -2.04
C ALA A 296 -17.95 0.58 -1.10
N ASP A 297 -17.63 0.27 0.15
CA ASP A 297 -18.57 -0.29 1.13
C ASP A 297 -19.54 0.81 1.64
N PRO A 298 -20.85 0.70 1.37
CA PRO A 298 -21.83 1.65 1.87
C PRO A 298 -21.96 1.63 3.40
N ASP A 299 -21.59 0.52 4.05
CA ASP A 299 -21.69 0.29 5.50
C ASP A 299 -20.34 0.47 6.21
N VAL A 300 -19.34 1.07 5.57
CA VAL A 300 -17.99 1.29 6.10
C VAL A 300 -17.99 2.03 7.45
N VAL A 301 -19.02 2.82 7.74
CA VAL A 301 -19.19 3.55 9.01
C VAL A 301 -19.19 2.61 10.22
N ALA A 302 -19.64 1.36 10.07
CA ALA A 302 -19.61 0.35 11.12
C ALA A 302 -18.18 -0.06 11.55
N LYS A 303 -17.19 0.24 10.71
CA LYS A 303 -15.77 -0.04 10.96
C LYS A 303 -15.03 1.17 11.58
N SER A 304 -15.68 2.31 11.73
CA SER A 304 -15.05 3.55 12.20
C SER A 304 -14.41 3.38 13.57
N GLY A 305 -13.16 3.81 13.71
CA GLY A 305 -12.36 3.73 14.92
C GLY A 305 -11.64 2.39 15.13
N ARG A 306 -11.77 1.45 14.20
CA ARG A 306 -11.11 0.14 14.30
C ARG A 306 -9.72 0.17 13.65
N ALA A 307 -8.84 -0.68 14.16
CA ALA A 307 -7.61 -1.08 13.50
C ALA A 307 -7.86 -2.38 12.72
N LEU A 308 -7.91 -2.26 11.40
CA LEU A 308 -8.23 -3.33 10.46
C LEU A 308 -6.96 -3.91 9.85
N ALA A 309 -7.05 -5.12 9.34
CA ALA A 309 -5.95 -5.78 8.63
C ALA A 309 -6.41 -6.33 7.27
N THR A 310 -5.50 -6.42 6.32
CA THR A 310 -5.78 -6.96 4.98
C THR A 310 -6.28 -8.40 5.06
N TRP A 311 -5.74 -9.19 6.00
CA TRP A 311 -6.12 -10.59 6.20
C TRP A 311 -7.52 -10.78 6.79
N ASP A 312 -8.10 -9.81 7.48
CA ASP A 312 -9.50 -9.83 7.92
C ASP A 312 -10.44 -9.40 6.78
N LEU A 313 -10.00 -8.38 6.00
CA LEU A 313 -10.83 -7.76 4.97
C LEU A 313 -10.99 -8.62 3.72
N TYR A 314 -10.00 -9.46 3.37
CA TYR A 314 -10.15 -10.32 2.20
C TYR A 314 -11.28 -11.36 2.39
N GLU A 315 -11.50 -11.84 3.59
CA GLU A 315 -12.60 -12.74 3.89
C GLU A 315 -13.96 -12.08 3.68
N GLU A 316 -14.08 -10.82 4.12
CA GLU A 316 -15.32 -10.06 4.01
C GLU A 316 -15.60 -9.59 2.55
N TYR A 317 -14.58 -9.09 1.85
CA TYR A 317 -14.75 -8.46 0.55
C TYR A 317 -14.37 -9.33 -0.65
N GLY A 318 -13.76 -10.48 -0.43
CA GLY A 318 -13.47 -11.48 -1.44
C GLY A 318 -12.34 -11.16 -2.41
N PHE A 319 -11.50 -10.14 -2.13
CA PHE A 319 -10.37 -9.80 -3.00
C PHE A 319 -9.20 -10.80 -2.85
N THR A 320 -8.33 -10.83 -3.85
CA THR A 320 -7.12 -11.65 -3.89
C THR A 320 -5.90 -10.78 -4.14
N ASP A 321 -4.69 -11.30 -4.02
CA ASP A 321 -3.48 -10.64 -4.49
C ASP A 321 -3.34 -10.75 -6.03
N THR A 322 -2.32 -10.13 -6.61
CA THR A 322 -2.08 -10.06 -8.06
C THR A 322 -1.89 -11.43 -8.71
N ASP A 323 -1.42 -12.39 -7.96
CA ASP A 323 -1.22 -13.79 -8.39
C ASP A 323 -2.39 -14.72 -8.06
N GLY A 324 -3.51 -14.16 -7.55
CA GLY A 324 -4.69 -14.89 -7.15
C GLY A 324 -4.63 -15.49 -5.73
N SER A 325 -3.52 -15.35 -5.02
CA SER A 325 -3.37 -15.79 -3.63
C SER A 325 -4.18 -14.91 -2.67
N ARG A 326 -4.32 -15.39 -1.44
CA ARG A 326 -4.95 -14.69 -0.31
C ARG A 326 -3.99 -14.74 0.88
N PRO A 327 -2.97 -13.88 0.92
CA PRO A 327 -2.06 -13.82 2.05
C PRO A 327 -2.82 -13.57 3.35
N ASP A 328 -2.60 -14.46 4.33
CA ASP A 328 -3.14 -14.36 5.68
C ASP A 328 -2.00 -14.38 6.67
N PHE A 329 -1.56 -13.18 7.04
CA PHE A 329 -0.42 -13.03 7.95
C PHE A 329 -0.76 -13.44 9.38
N ALA A 330 -2.02 -13.29 9.82
CA ALA A 330 -2.42 -13.71 11.15
C ALA A 330 -2.43 -15.24 11.29
N ALA A 331 -2.91 -15.95 10.27
CA ALA A 331 -2.85 -17.42 10.26
C ALA A 331 -1.39 -17.90 10.23
N HIS A 332 -0.54 -17.31 9.38
CA HIS A 332 0.89 -17.60 9.36
C HIS A 332 1.55 -17.33 10.73
N TRP A 333 1.25 -16.19 11.35
CA TRP A 333 1.75 -15.85 12.68
C TRP A 333 1.34 -16.90 13.72
N ALA A 334 0.07 -17.29 13.75
CA ALA A 334 -0.45 -18.25 14.71
C ALA A 334 0.19 -19.65 14.57
N GLU A 335 0.53 -20.02 13.34
CA GLU A 335 1.11 -21.33 13.06
C GLU A 335 2.64 -21.36 13.25
N HIS A 336 3.36 -20.30 12.90
CA HIS A 336 4.82 -20.34 12.75
C HIS A 336 5.59 -19.37 13.64
N LEU A 337 4.98 -18.26 14.08
CA LEU A 337 5.72 -17.16 14.72
C LEU A 337 5.43 -17.03 16.23
N VAL A 338 4.36 -17.63 16.73
CA VAL A 338 3.95 -17.54 18.15
C VAL A 338 5.03 -18.05 19.09
N GLU A 339 5.71 -19.15 18.76
CA GLU A 339 6.78 -19.71 19.61
C GLU A 339 7.96 -18.73 19.73
N ARG A 340 8.30 -18.03 18.66
CA ARG A 340 9.44 -17.10 18.62
C ARG A 340 9.11 -15.72 19.15
N TYR A 341 7.91 -15.22 18.88
CA TYR A 341 7.56 -13.83 19.12
C TYR A 341 6.36 -13.63 20.06
N GLY A 342 5.74 -14.71 20.54
CA GLY A 342 4.51 -14.66 21.33
C GLY A 342 3.25 -14.43 20.46
N PRO A 343 2.05 -14.47 21.07
CA PRO A 343 0.80 -14.30 20.34
C PRO A 343 0.69 -12.89 19.74
N LEU A 344 -0.03 -12.79 18.63
CA LEU A 344 -0.28 -11.50 17.97
C LEU A 344 -1.08 -10.55 18.85
N GLY A 345 -1.98 -11.09 19.68
CA GLY A 345 -2.88 -10.34 20.56
C GLY A 345 -4.21 -9.99 19.89
N ASP A 346 -5.13 -9.44 20.67
CA ASP A 346 -6.44 -9.02 20.17
C ASP A 346 -6.31 -7.69 19.39
N PRO A 347 -7.11 -7.48 18.34
CA PRO A 347 -7.19 -6.22 17.62
C PRO A 347 -7.61 -5.05 18.52
N LEU A 348 -7.04 -3.86 18.25
CA LEU A 348 -7.34 -2.60 18.95
C LEU A 348 -8.57 -1.88 18.39
#